data_5bf8abb093050d05c826cfffd33c4e56
#
_entry.id   5bf8abb093050d05c826cfffd33c4e56
#
_cell.length_a   1.000
_cell.length_b   1.000
_cell.length_c   1.000
_cell.angle_alpha   90.00
_cell.angle_beta   90.00
_cell.angle_gamma   90.00
#
_symmetry.space_group_name_H-M   'P 1'
#
loop_
_entity.id
_entity.type
_entity.pdbx_description
1 polymer ?
#
loop_
_entity_poly.entity_id
_entity_poly.type
_entity_poly.pdbx_seq_one_letter_code
_entity_poly.pdbx_strand_id
1 'polypeptide(L)'
;MEKSVLRKEMKLLRKSMDKNDRTAKDKKIFENLIKLDSFKSSSWFYVYVSYGTEADTKNLIEYLFELKKEREIHVAVPKVLGDEMEFFEINLFSELEKGCMGILEPSTGNKVKPENAFMVLPGLAFDEEHKRLGYGGGFYDKYLSKCGAERFMKVAVCYDFQMQKKGVIASDSNDIKVDMIVTDKAYY
;
A
#
# COMPACT_ATOMS: atom_id res chain seq x y z
N MET A 1 -9.64 -19.11 9.99
CA MET A 1 -8.19 -19.50 9.92
C MET A 1 -7.40 -18.59 10.85
N GLU A 2 -6.39 -19.08 11.55
CA GLU A 2 -5.55 -18.19 12.36
C GLU A 2 -4.75 -17.21 11.49
N LYS A 3 -4.69 -15.93 11.94
CA LYS A 3 -3.94 -14.87 11.21
C LYS A 3 -2.47 -15.27 10.92
N SER A 4 -1.83 -16.00 11.83
CA SER A 4 -0.44 -16.46 11.69
C SER A 4 -0.26 -17.47 10.55
N VAL A 5 -1.18 -18.41 10.41
CA VAL A 5 -1.19 -19.45 9.36
C VAL A 5 -1.40 -18.79 7.99
N LEU A 6 -2.41 -17.92 7.88
CA LEU A 6 -2.70 -17.21 6.63
C LEU A 6 -1.53 -16.31 6.19
N ARG A 7 -0.87 -15.62 7.14
CA ARG A 7 0.35 -14.83 6.81
C ARG A 7 1.46 -15.70 6.21
N LYS A 8 1.68 -16.88 6.78
CA LYS A 8 2.71 -17.81 6.31
C LYS A 8 2.39 -18.33 4.90
N GLU A 9 1.15 -18.73 4.68
CA GLU A 9 0.67 -19.20 3.39
C GLU A 9 0.84 -18.14 2.30
N MET A 10 0.34 -16.93 2.52
CA MET A 10 0.42 -15.84 1.53
C MET A 10 1.87 -15.43 1.23
N LYS A 11 2.76 -15.44 2.22
CA LYS A 11 4.19 -15.21 2.00
C LYS A 11 4.81 -16.28 1.12
N LEU A 12 4.45 -17.55 1.31
CA LEU A 12 4.93 -18.66 0.49
C LEU A 12 4.43 -18.54 -0.95
N LEU A 13 3.13 -18.30 -1.15
CA LEU A 13 2.55 -18.11 -2.49
C LEU A 13 3.20 -16.93 -3.23
N ARG A 14 3.40 -15.79 -2.57
CA ARG A 14 4.10 -14.67 -3.17
C ARG A 14 5.56 -15.00 -3.53
N LYS A 15 6.24 -15.79 -2.69
CA LYS A 15 7.64 -16.20 -2.93
C LYS A 15 7.76 -17.20 -4.08
N SER A 16 6.79 -18.09 -4.27
CA SER A 16 6.80 -19.10 -5.32
C SER A 16 6.41 -18.56 -6.70
N MET A 17 5.94 -17.32 -6.78
CA MET A 17 5.54 -16.71 -8.05
C MET A 17 6.76 -16.52 -8.97
N ASP A 18 6.63 -16.95 -10.23
CA ASP A 18 7.63 -16.70 -11.27
C ASP A 18 7.84 -15.19 -11.49
N LYS A 19 9.07 -14.81 -11.83
CA LYS A 19 9.43 -13.40 -12.04
C LYS A 19 8.67 -12.73 -13.17
N ASN A 20 8.45 -13.45 -14.29
CA ASN A 20 7.74 -12.90 -15.45
C ASN A 20 6.24 -12.76 -15.14
N ASP A 21 5.65 -13.75 -14.47
CA ASP A 21 4.26 -13.69 -14.01
C ASP A 21 4.05 -12.52 -13.03
N ARG A 22 4.99 -12.33 -12.09
CA ARG A 22 4.99 -11.19 -11.17
C ARG A 22 5.00 -9.86 -11.93
N THR A 23 5.95 -9.67 -12.83
CA THR A 23 6.05 -8.44 -13.62
C THR A 23 4.77 -8.17 -14.43
N ALA A 24 4.18 -9.20 -15.02
CA ALA A 24 2.93 -9.06 -15.77
C ALA A 24 1.74 -8.66 -14.86
N LYS A 25 1.67 -9.24 -13.66
CA LYS A 25 0.63 -8.91 -12.67
C LYS A 25 0.82 -7.51 -12.09
N ASP A 26 2.05 -7.13 -11.74
CA ASP A 26 2.38 -5.79 -11.25
C ASP A 26 1.96 -4.72 -12.27
N LYS A 27 2.26 -4.95 -13.55
CA LYS A 27 1.81 -4.07 -14.64
C LYS A 27 0.28 -3.93 -14.69
N LYS A 28 -0.46 -5.03 -14.56
CA LYS A 28 -1.93 -4.99 -14.57
C LYS A 28 -2.50 -4.27 -13.35
N ILE A 29 -1.94 -4.51 -12.16
CA ILE A 29 -2.33 -3.80 -10.94
C ILE A 29 -2.12 -2.30 -11.13
N PHE A 30 -0.96 -1.89 -11.63
CA PHE A 30 -0.66 -0.50 -11.92
C PHE A 30 -1.66 0.10 -12.92
N GLU A 31 -1.89 -0.57 -14.08
CA GLU A 31 -2.84 -0.12 -15.10
C GLU A 31 -4.27 0.01 -14.57
N ASN A 32 -4.67 -0.89 -13.67
CA ASN A 32 -5.99 -0.83 -13.04
C ASN A 32 -6.07 0.34 -12.04
N LEU A 33 -5.03 0.52 -11.23
CA LEU A 33 -5.01 1.56 -10.20
C LEU A 33 -5.13 2.97 -10.79
N ILE A 34 -4.38 3.29 -11.83
CA ILE A 34 -4.38 4.63 -12.45
C ILE A 34 -5.67 4.96 -13.21
N LYS A 35 -6.53 3.96 -13.48
CA LYS A 35 -7.84 4.17 -14.10
C LYS A 35 -8.90 4.68 -13.14
N LEU A 36 -8.71 4.51 -11.84
CA LEU A 36 -9.68 4.92 -10.83
C LEU A 36 -9.92 6.43 -10.88
N ASP A 37 -11.17 6.84 -10.82
CA ASP A 37 -11.51 8.27 -10.81
C ASP A 37 -11.00 8.94 -9.54
N SER A 38 -11.02 8.24 -8.40
CA SER A 38 -10.41 8.71 -7.16
C SER A 38 -8.89 8.92 -7.28
N PHE A 39 -8.17 8.10 -8.07
CA PHE A 39 -6.76 8.32 -8.37
C PHE A 39 -6.56 9.57 -9.23
N LYS A 40 -7.33 9.71 -10.30
CA LYS A 40 -7.23 10.85 -11.23
C LYS A 40 -7.53 12.19 -10.59
N SER A 41 -8.46 12.23 -9.63
CA SER A 41 -8.89 13.44 -8.94
C SER A 41 -8.03 13.82 -7.74
N SER A 42 -7.15 12.93 -7.26
CA SER A 42 -6.34 13.18 -6.07
C SER A 42 -5.14 14.05 -6.37
N SER A 43 -4.79 14.93 -5.42
CA SER A 43 -3.56 15.72 -5.43
C SER A 43 -2.52 15.20 -4.41
N TRP A 44 -2.94 14.45 -3.40
CA TRP A 44 -2.05 13.82 -2.43
C TRP A 44 -2.07 12.30 -2.57
N PHE A 45 -0.87 11.69 -2.67
CA PHE A 45 -0.67 10.25 -2.79
C PHE A 45 0.23 9.75 -1.67
N TYR A 46 -0.31 8.89 -0.83
CA TYR A 46 0.40 8.19 0.23
C TYR A 46 0.68 6.76 -0.26
N VAL A 47 1.93 6.44 -0.55
CA VAL A 47 2.28 5.17 -1.21
C VAL A 47 3.36 4.45 -0.43
N TYR A 48 3.14 3.17 -0.11
CA TYR A 48 4.22 2.35 0.46
C TYR A 48 5.30 2.08 -0.60
N VAL A 49 6.55 1.96 -0.16
CA VAL A 49 7.65 1.54 -1.04
C VAL A 49 7.74 0.02 -1.00
N SER A 50 7.39 -0.63 -2.10
CA SER A 50 7.32 -2.10 -2.17
C SER A 50 8.65 -2.77 -1.81
N TYR A 51 8.58 -3.81 -0.97
CA TYR A 51 9.72 -4.57 -0.52
C TYR A 51 9.54 -6.08 -0.76
N GLY A 52 10.61 -6.72 -1.22
CA GLY A 52 10.66 -8.16 -1.42
C GLY A 52 9.66 -8.67 -2.45
N THR A 53 8.58 -9.31 -2.01
CA THR A 53 7.58 -9.94 -2.87
C THR A 53 6.23 -9.23 -2.90
N GLU A 54 6.14 -8.00 -2.40
CA GLU A 54 4.94 -7.18 -2.46
C GLU A 54 4.58 -6.80 -3.90
N ALA A 55 3.31 -6.47 -4.13
CA ALA A 55 2.92 -5.82 -5.39
C ALA A 55 3.73 -4.54 -5.58
N ASP A 56 4.29 -4.36 -6.76
CA ASP A 56 5.25 -3.28 -7.01
C ASP A 56 4.58 -1.91 -7.01
N THR A 57 5.15 -0.99 -6.23
CA THR A 57 4.74 0.42 -6.17
C THR A 57 5.82 1.38 -6.65
N LYS A 58 7.02 0.88 -6.99
CA LYS A 58 8.10 1.75 -7.45
C LYS A 58 7.75 2.39 -8.78
N ASN A 59 7.22 1.59 -9.72
CA ASN A 59 6.73 2.10 -11.00
C ASN A 59 5.58 3.13 -10.81
N LEU A 60 4.73 2.95 -9.81
CA LEU A 60 3.70 3.92 -9.47
C LEU A 60 4.30 5.23 -8.97
N ILE A 61 5.28 5.16 -8.07
CA ILE A 61 5.95 6.34 -7.52
C ILE A 61 6.68 7.11 -8.64
N GLU A 62 7.38 6.41 -9.54
CA GLU A 62 8.01 7.03 -10.72
C GLU A 62 6.98 7.71 -11.63
N TYR A 63 5.87 7.03 -11.90
CA TYR A 63 4.77 7.61 -12.66
C TYR A 63 4.20 8.87 -12.00
N LEU A 64 4.04 8.89 -10.68
CA LEU A 64 3.59 10.07 -9.95
C LEU A 64 4.60 11.22 -10.03
N PHE A 65 5.91 10.95 -10.02
CA PHE A 65 6.92 11.98 -10.24
C PHE A 65 6.84 12.59 -11.66
N GLU A 66 6.58 11.78 -12.68
CA GLU A 66 6.33 12.29 -14.03
C GLU A 66 5.03 13.11 -14.09
N LEU A 67 3.95 12.60 -13.49
CA LEU A 67 2.66 13.30 -13.43
C LEU A 67 2.74 14.64 -12.71
N LYS A 68 3.66 14.78 -11.74
CA LYS A 68 3.95 16.05 -11.03
C LYS A 68 4.43 17.15 -11.96
N LYS A 69 4.97 16.83 -13.13
CA LYS A 69 5.37 17.81 -14.14
C LYS A 69 4.19 18.44 -14.89
N GLU A 70 3.05 17.76 -14.89
CA GLU A 70 1.85 18.14 -15.63
C GLU A 70 0.77 18.77 -14.72
N ARG A 71 0.74 18.40 -13.44
CA ARG A 71 -0.21 18.93 -12.47
C ARG A 71 0.38 18.96 -11.05
N GLU A 72 -0.15 19.84 -10.21
CA GLU A 72 0.25 19.93 -8.82
C GLU A 72 -0.21 18.71 -8.03
N ILE A 73 0.72 17.82 -7.69
CA ILE A 73 0.51 16.66 -6.84
C ILE A 73 1.67 16.49 -5.87
N HIS A 74 1.39 15.79 -4.78
CA HIS A 74 2.32 15.48 -3.71
C HIS A 74 2.42 13.97 -3.50
N VAL A 75 3.64 13.47 -3.33
CA VAL A 75 3.90 12.04 -3.11
C VAL A 75 4.54 11.88 -1.74
N ALA A 76 3.91 11.11 -0.87
CA ALA A 76 4.41 10.82 0.47
C ALA A 76 4.61 9.32 0.67
N VAL A 77 5.72 8.95 1.28
CA VAL A 77 6.06 7.57 1.58
C VAL A 77 6.30 7.38 3.08
N PRO A 78 6.06 6.17 3.62
CA PRO A 78 6.16 5.93 5.05
C PRO A 78 7.61 5.81 5.52
N LYS A 79 7.84 6.23 6.78
CA LYS A 79 9.03 5.95 7.55
C LYS A 79 8.64 5.45 8.93
N VAL A 80 9.27 4.37 9.37
CA VAL A 80 9.07 3.82 10.72
C VAL A 80 9.96 4.56 11.71
N LEU A 81 9.36 5.08 12.77
CA LEU A 81 10.00 5.84 13.85
C LEU A 81 9.70 5.14 15.20
N GLY A 82 10.49 4.14 15.54
CA GLY A 82 10.22 3.29 16.71
C GLY A 82 8.93 2.50 16.54
N ASP A 83 7.94 2.75 17.39
CA ASP A 83 6.64 2.06 17.38
C ASP A 83 5.57 2.78 16.54
N GLU A 84 5.92 3.92 15.95
CA GLU A 84 5.05 4.72 15.09
C GLU A 84 5.53 4.70 13.64
N MET A 85 4.64 5.11 12.76
CA MET A 85 4.93 5.34 11.35
C MET A 85 4.42 6.73 10.97
N GLU A 86 5.21 7.45 10.20
CA GLU A 86 4.84 8.76 9.69
C GLU A 86 5.12 8.81 8.18
N PHE A 87 4.45 9.72 7.48
CA PHE A 87 4.67 9.92 6.05
C PHE A 87 5.48 11.19 5.79
N PHE A 88 6.38 11.09 4.82
CA PHE A 88 7.26 12.17 4.40
C PHE A 88 7.12 12.39 2.90
N GLU A 89 7.00 13.66 2.51
CA GLU A 89 6.96 14.01 1.09
C GLU A 89 8.32 13.77 0.44
N ILE A 90 8.29 13.21 -0.76
CA ILE A 90 9.46 12.98 -1.59
C ILE A 90 9.22 13.45 -3.03
N ASN A 91 10.29 13.80 -3.72
CA ASN A 91 10.27 14.24 -5.11
C ASN A 91 11.09 13.33 -6.02
N LEU A 92 12.04 12.59 -5.46
CA LEU A 92 12.95 11.71 -6.19
C LEU A 92 13.22 10.44 -5.39
N PHE A 93 13.46 9.33 -6.09
CA PHE A 93 13.88 8.08 -5.45
C PHE A 93 15.23 8.18 -4.72
N SER A 94 16.10 9.08 -5.13
CA SER A 94 17.39 9.33 -4.47
C SER A 94 17.27 9.90 -3.06
N GLU A 95 16.06 10.36 -2.66
CA GLU A 95 15.76 10.77 -1.29
C GLU A 95 15.50 9.59 -0.34
N LEU A 96 15.46 8.37 -0.88
CA LEU A 96 15.23 7.14 -0.12
C LEU A 96 16.55 6.44 0.19
N GLU A 97 16.67 5.94 1.41
CA GLU A 97 17.78 5.11 1.87
C GLU A 97 17.24 3.83 2.53
N LYS A 98 18.11 2.84 2.73
CA LYS A 98 17.72 1.61 3.44
C LYS A 98 17.47 1.93 4.91
N GLY A 99 16.21 1.86 5.31
CA GLY A 99 15.75 2.02 6.67
C GLY A 99 15.50 0.69 7.39
N CYS A 100 14.49 0.66 8.22
CA CYS A 100 14.10 -0.49 9.02
C CYS A 100 13.88 -1.73 8.14
N MET A 101 14.45 -2.86 8.52
CA MET A 101 14.37 -4.16 7.82
C MET A 101 14.84 -4.13 6.35
N GLY A 102 15.57 -3.10 5.92
CA GLY A 102 16.04 -2.93 4.54
C GLY A 102 15.01 -2.37 3.57
N ILE A 103 13.87 -1.91 4.07
CA ILE A 103 12.87 -1.17 3.29
C ILE A 103 13.44 0.21 2.97
N LEU A 104 13.16 0.71 1.77
CA LEU A 104 13.54 2.06 1.40
C LEU A 104 12.62 3.06 2.11
N GLU A 105 13.20 3.97 2.88
CA GLU A 105 12.52 5.00 3.65
C GLU A 105 13.14 6.37 3.38
N PRO A 106 12.41 7.47 3.56
CA PRO A 106 12.97 8.81 3.39
C PRO A 106 14.18 9.04 4.29
N SER A 107 15.32 9.45 3.71
CA SER A 107 16.52 9.84 4.47
C SER A 107 16.32 11.19 5.16
N THR A 108 15.70 12.10 4.42
CA THR A 108 15.35 13.46 4.81
C THR A 108 13.91 13.74 4.36
N GLY A 109 13.44 14.94 4.55
CA GLY A 109 12.14 15.38 4.06
C GLY A 109 11.24 15.95 5.15
N ASN A 110 10.18 16.58 4.71
CA ASN A 110 9.18 17.15 5.59
C ASN A 110 8.11 16.11 5.90
N LYS A 111 7.89 15.87 7.20
CA LYS A 111 6.72 15.12 7.64
C LYS A 111 5.47 15.84 7.15
N VAL A 112 4.62 15.09 6.44
CA VAL A 112 3.37 15.64 5.93
C VAL A 112 2.29 15.61 6.99
N LYS A 113 1.45 16.64 7.00
CA LYS A 113 0.21 16.62 7.75
C LYS A 113 -0.81 15.79 6.99
N PRO A 114 -1.68 15.05 7.70
CA PRO A 114 -2.75 14.31 7.03
C PRO A 114 -3.65 15.25 6.23
N GLU A 115 -3.68 15.02 4.92
CA GLU A 115 -4.55 15.71 3.98
C GLU A 115 -5.56 14.71 3.41
N ASN A 116 -6.59 15.20 2.73
CA ASN A 116 -7.45 14.33 1.95
C ASN A 116 -6.64 13.71 0.82
N ALA A 117 -6.38 12.40 0.90
CA ALA A 117 -5.39 11.75 0.07
C ALA A 117 -5.84 10.38 -0.45
N PHE A 118 -5.28 10.01 -1.58
CA PHE A 118 -5.31 8.64 -2.09
C PHE A 118 -4.19 7.85 -1.42
N MET A 119 -4.54 6.84 -0.62
CA MET A 119 -3.56 6.03 0.10
C MET A 119 -3.51 4.61 -0.46
N VAL A 120 -2.33 4.21 -0.92
CA VAL A 120 -2.05 2.85 -1.37
C VAL A 120 -1.53 2.02 -0.20
N LEU A 121 -2.24 0.95 0.13
CA LEU A 121 -2.00 0.13 1.31
C LEU A 121 -1.45 -1.25 0.95
N PRO A 122 -0.38 -1.72 1.62
CA PRO A 122 0.11 -3.09 1.47
C PRO A 122 -0.68 -4.06 2.34
N GLY A 123 -0.62 -5.35 2.00
CA GLY A 123 -1.14 -6.42 2.84
C GLY A 123 -0.72 -7.80 2.38
N LEU A 124 -0.94 -8.78 3.24
CA LEU A 124 -0.71 -10.19 2.93
C LEU A 124 -1.96 -10.89 2.41
N ALA A 125 -3.13 -10.52 2.92
CA ALA A 125 -4.41 -11.01 2.43
C ALA A 125 -5.49 -9.94 2.61
N PHE A 126 -6.54 -10.05 1.82
CA PHE A 126 -7.71 -9.19 1.87
C PHE A 126 -8.97 -10.06 1.71
N ASP A 127 -10.11 -9.63 2.21
CA ASP A 127 -11.35 -10.37 2.01
C ASP A 127 -12.47 -9.51 1.39
N GLU A 128 -13.54 -10.18 1.00
CA GLU A 128 -14.72 -9.56 0.40
C GLU A 128 -15.44 -8.54 1.32
N GLU A 129 -15.06 -8.47 2.60
CA GLU A 129 -15.53 -7.43 3.53
C GLU A 129 -14.54 -6.27 3.66
N HIS A 130 -13.54 -6.19 2.77
CA HIS A 130 -12.48 -5.19 2.75
C HIS A 130 -11.57 -5.19 3.99
N LYS A 131 -11.52 -6.31 4.71
CA LYS A 131 -10.58 -6.50 5.80
C LYS A 131 -9.19 -6.76 5.25
N ARG A 132 -8.19 -6.24 5.94
CA ARG A 132 -6.79 -6.34 5.56
C ARG A 132 -6.00 -7.14 6.60
N LEU A 133 -5.28 -8.16 6.16
CA LEU A 133 -4.28 -8.85 6.96
C LEU A 133 -2.90 -8.26 6.68
N GLY A 134 -2.41 -7.43 7.59
CA GLY A 134 -1.06 -6.87 7.53
C GLY A 134 0.02 -7.82 8.07
N TYR A 135 1.25 -7.32 8.15
CA TYR A 135 2.42 -8.08 8.59
C TYR A 135 2.50 -8.31 10.11
N GLY A 136 1.68 -7.62 10.90
CA GLY A 136 1.57 -7.79 12.34
C GLY A 136 2.02 -6.60 13.18
N GLY A 137 2.65 -5.58 12.60
CA GLY A 137 3.10 -4.37 13.32
C GLY A 137 2.00 -3.35 13.61
N GLY A 138 0.87 -3.41 12.89
CA GLY A 138 -0.26 -2.49 13.06
C GLY A 138 0.02 -1.04 12.68
N PHE A 139 1.14 -0.74 12.00
CA PHE A 139 1.58 0.62 11.69
C PHE A 139 0.53 1.43 10.93
N TYR A 140 -0.07 0.86 9.90
CA TYR A 140 -1.10 1.54 9.11
C TYR A 140 -2.37 1.79 9.91
N ASP A 141 -2.81 0.81 10.69
CA ASP A 141 -4.02 0.93 11.52
C ASP A 141 -3.83 2.00 12.59
N LYS A 142 -2.66 2.03 13.25
CA LYS A 142 -2.29 3.09 14.21
C LYS A 142 -2.23 4.47 13.54
N TYR A 143 -1.59 4.57 12.36
CA TYR A 143 -1.47 5.83 11.63
C TYR A 143 -2.85 6.35 11.21
N LEU A 144 -3.67 5.52 10.58
CA LEU A 144 -5.02 5.88 10.14
C LEU A 144 -5.92 6.26 11.31
N SER A 145 -5.86 5.53 12.43
CA SER A 145 -6.61 5.87 13.64
C SER A 145 -6.19 7.23 14.21
N LYS A 146 -4.88 7.53 14.22
CA LYS A 146 -4.32 8.80 14.70
C LYS A 146 -4.69 9.99 13.82
N CYS A 147 -4.72 9.78 12.50
CA CYS A 147 -4.88 10.86 11.52
C CYS A 147 -6.33 11.08 11.07
N GLY A 148 -7.26 10.18 11.40
CA GLY A 148 -8.61 10.16 10.87
C GLY A 148 -8.68 9.39 9.55
N ALA A 149 -9.13 8.13 9.62
CA ALA A 149 -9.15 7.22 8.48
C ALA A 149 -10.04 7.72 7.32
N GLU A 150 -11.03 8.54 7.62
CA GLU A 150 -11.96 9.16 6.68
C GLU A 150 -11.30 10.19 5.73
N ARG A 151 -10.11 10.68 6.08
CA ARG A 151 -9.33 11.60 5.23
C ARG A 151 -8.67 10.90 4.05
N PHE A 152 -8.67 9.56 4.05
CA PHE A 152 -7.97 8.79 3.04
C PHE A 152 -8.93 7.92 2.24
N MET A 153 -8.83 8.00 0.92
CA MET A 153 -9.32 6.95 0.04
C MET A 153 -8.34 5.78 0.11
N LYS A 154 -8.64 4.80 0.93
CA LYS A 154 -7.80 3.65 1.25
C LYS A 154 -7.92 2.57 0.18
N VAL A 155 -6.93 2.48 -0.70
CA VAL A 155 -6.90 1.50 -1.79
C VAL A 155 -5.79 0.49 -1.55
N ALA A 156 -6.16 -0.76 -1.35
CA ALA A 156 -5.18 -1.84 -1.27
C ALA A 156 -4.78 -2.32 -2.67
N VAL A 157 -3.52 -2.70 -2.84
CA VAL A 157 -3.04 -3.38 -4.05
C VAL A 157 -2.48 -4.74 -3.69
N CYS A 158 -2.89 -5.77 -4.43
CA CYS A 158 -2.44 -7.13 -4.19
C CYS A 158 -2.62 -8.02 -5.43
N TYR A 159 -1.97 -9.17 -5.42
CA TYR A 159 -2.26 -10.21 -6.42
C TYR A 159 -3.60 -10.87 -6.12
N ASP A 160 -4.34 -11.24 -7.14
CA ASP A 160 -5.70 -11.78 -7.00
C ASP A 160 -5.79 -13.02 -6.07
N PHE A 161 -4.74 -13.86 -6.02
CA PHE A 161 -4.70 -15.00 -5.11
C PHE A 161 -4.61 -14.62 -3.62
N GLN A 162 -4.35 -13.36 -3.29
CA GLN A 162 -4.36 -12.85 -1.91
C GLN A 162 -5.78 -12.53 -1.42
N MET A 163 -6.78 -12.56 -2.34
CA MET A 163 -8.18 -12.40 -1.99
C MET A 163 -8.72 -13.65 -1.27
N GLN A 164 -9.43 -13.43 -0.19
CA GLN A 164 -10.04 -14.44 0.65
C GLN A 164 -11.57 -14.27 0.66
N LYS A 165 -12.28 -15.34 0.92
CA LYS A 165 -13.73 -15.29 1.13
C LYS A 165 -14.06 -14.49 2.39
N LYS A 166 -15.26 -13.93 2.41
CA LYS A 166 -15.85 -13.28 3.58
C LYS A 166 -15.67 -14.12 4.86
N GLY A 167 -15.24 -13.46 5.95
CA GLY A 167 -15.09 -14.05 7.26
C GLY A 167 -13.82 -14.88 7.48
N VAL A 168 -12.94 -15.01 6.50
CA VAL A 168 -11.64 -15.70 6.66
C VAL A 168 -10.68 -14.86 7.49
N ILE A 169 -10.69 -13.55 7.32
CA ILE A 169 -9.84 -12.63 8.07
C ILE A 169 -10.58 -12.20 9.34
N ALA A 170 -10.14 -12.71 10.49
CA ALA A 170 -10.60 -12.21 11.77
C ALA A 170 -10.19 -10.75 11.94
N SER A 171 -11.13 -9.90 12.34
CA SER A 171 -10.92 -8.45 12.52
C SER A 171 -11.05 -8.09 14.00
N ASP A 172 -10.13 -7.28 14.49
CA ASP A 172 -10.18 -6.67 15.79
C ASP A 172 -10.78 -5.26 15.68
N SER A 173 -11.18 -4.67 16.80
CA SER A 173 -11.80 -3.33 16.83
C SER A 173 -10.89 -2.22 16.29
N ASN A 174 -9.59 -2.44 16.27
CA ASN A 174 -8.58 -1.49 15.80
C ASN A 174 -8.19 -1.68 14.33
N ASP A 175 -8.63 -2.79 13.70
CA ASP A 175 -8.33 -3.06 12.30
C ASP A 175 -9.18 -2.14 11.40
N ILE A 176 -8.53 -1.35 10.56
CA ILE A 176 -9.19 -0.42 9.64
C ILE A 176 -9.33 -1.07 8.26
N LYS A 177 -10.58 -1.09 7.79
CA LYS A 177 -10.91 -1.61 6.47
C LYS A 177 -10.39 -0.67 5.37
N VAL A 178 -10.10 -1.25 4.21
CA VAL A 178 -9.84 -0.48 2.99
C VAL A 178 -11.16 -0.13 2.30
N ASP A 179 -11.15 0.90 1.46
CA ASP A 179 -12.33 1.33 0.71
C ASP A 179 -12.43 0.58 -0.61
N MET A 180 -11.29 0.12 -1.15
CA MET A 180 -11.20 -0.62 -2.40
C MET A 180 -9.97 -1.53 -2.41
N ILE A 181 -10.06 -2.63 -3.14
CA ILE A 181 -8.94 -3.54 -3.40
C ILE A 181 -8.76 -3.67 -4.90
N VAL A 182 -7.55 -3.41 -5.39
CA VAL A 182 -7.18 -3.52 -6.80
C VAL A 182 -6.24 -4.70 -6.98
N THR A 183 -6.63 -5.62 -7.84
CA THR A 183 -5.82 -6.80 -8.18
C THR A 183 -5.39 -6.80 -9.65
N ASP A 184 -4.59 -7.79 -10.03
CA ASP A 184 -4.24 -8.05 -11.43
C ASP A 184 -5.44 -8.52 -12.28
N LYS A 185 -6.59 -8.85 -11.65
CA LYS A 185 -7.78 -9.34 -12.36
C LYS A 185 -9.03 -8.49 -12.17
N ALA A 186 -9.23 -7.90 -10.98
CA ALA A 186 -10.51 -7.28 -10.63
C ALA A 186 -10.36 -6.15 -9.61
N TYR A 187 -11.46 -5.46 -9.38
CA TYR A 187 -11.68 -4.51 -8.29
C TYR A 187 -12.67 -5.14 -7.30
N TYR A 188 -12.45 -4.95 -6.03
CA TYR A 188 -13.30 -5.40 -4.93
C TYR A 188 -13.61 -4.24 -3.99
#